data_a9aa58b3873510f8014066364879f41f
#
_entry.id   a9aa58b3873510f8014066364879f41f
#
_cell.length_a   1.000
_cell.length_b   1.000
_cell.length_c   1.000
_cell.angle_alpha   90.00
_cell.angle_beta   90.00
_cell.angle_gamma   90.00
#
_symmetry.space_group_name_H-M   'P 1'
#
loop_
_entity.id
_entity.type
_entity.pdbx_description
1 polymer ?
#
loop_
_entity_poly.entity_id
_entity_poly.type
_entity_poly.pdbx_seq_one_letter_code
_entity_poly.pdbx_strand_id
1 'polypeptide(L)'
;MIKDDNLILSIAGHDPTGGAGIQVDAQIANHHGKHCLSILTCETIQNLKSFEKILPLEEKFIQESFNNLLKNFSLKYFKIGLVPNIKIASKLGSLIASNKPELVVIDPILKSGTGKKLFLKKDLNSLIEKLYRKATLLTPNIYELKTLTNKKNIFDGILFLQDQGIENVYVTGELKKGKIRNHLYSKGELVNIDEVPKMKTTIHGSGC
;
A
#
# COMPACT_ATOMS: atom_id res chain seq x y z
N MET A 1 27.03 -9.73 -6.15
CA MET A 1 26.10 -9.78 -5.01
C MET A 1 25.39 -8.43 -4.96
N ILE A 2 24.05 -8.40 -4.97
CA ILE A 2 23.27 -7.15 -4.91
C ILE A 2 23.42 -6.61 -3.48
N LYS A 3 23.80 -5.33 -3.34
CA LYS A 3 23.94 -4.70 -2.02
C LYS A 3 22.58 -4.55 -1.35
N ASP A 4 22.48 -4.83 -0.06
CA ASP A 4 21.23 -4.80 0.72
C ASP A 4 20.47 -3.46 0.62
N ASP A 5 21.20 -2.34 0.59
CA ASP A 5 20.63 -0.99 0.46
C ASP A 5 19.97 -0.70 -0.90
N ASN A 6 20.14 -1.61 -1.88
CA ASN A 6 19.52 -1.52 -3.20
C ASN A 6 18.32 -2.46 -3.37
N LEU A 7 17.92 -3.16 -2.31
CA LEU A 7 16.81 -4.11 -2.36
C LEU A 7 15.52 -3.49 -1.83
N ILE A 8 14.43 -3.67 -2.57
CA ILE A 8 13.07 -3.36 -2.10
C ILE A 8 12.26 -4.66 -2.20
N LEU A 9 11.55 -5.03 -1.15
CA LEU A 9 10.58 -6.11 -1.18
C LEU A 9 9.18 -5.55 -1.41
N SER A 10 8.62 -5.79 -2.59
CA SER A 10 7.20 -5.54 -2.87
C SER A 10 6.37 -6.77 -2.50
N ILE A 11 5.33 -6.56 -1.68
CA ILE A 11 4.34 -7.58 -1.32
C ILE A 11 2.97 -7.05 -1.75
N ALA A 12 2.45 -7.51 -2.87
CA ALA A 12 1.23 -6.97 -3.47
C ALA A 12 0.52 -7.99 -4.38
N GLY A 13 -0.62 -7.62 -4.91
CA GLY A 13 -1.34 -8.41 -5.90
C GLY A 13 -0.73 -8.30 -7.30
N HIS A 14 -1.08 -9.25 -8.15
CA HIS A 14 -0.79 -9.19 -9.57
C HIS A 14 -1.93 -8.49 -10.33
N ASP A 15 -1.57 -7.49 -11.12
CA ASP A 15 -2.44 -6.84 -12.09
C ASP A 15 -2.03 -7.27 -13.51
N PRO A 16 -2.79 -8.14 -14.19
CA PRO A 16 -2.42 -8.64 -15.51
C PRO A 16 -2.35 -7.55 -16.59
N THR A 17 -2.88 -6.35 -16.33
CA THR A 17 -2.78 -5.22 -17.26
C THR A 17 -1.44 -4.47 -17.16
N GLY A 18 -0.65 -4.74 -16.12
CA GLY A 18 0.61 -4.04 -15.86
C GLY A 18 0.44 -2.58 -15.44
N GLY A 19 -0.79 -2.15 -15.07
CA GLY A 19 -1.09 -0.79 -14.64
C GLY A 19 -0.90 -0.53 -13.14
N ALA A 20 -0.75 -1.60 -12.34
CA ALA A 20 -0.57 -1.55 -10.88
C ALA A 20 0.14 -2.81 -10.36
N GLY A 21 0.15 -2.98 -9.04
CA GLY A 21 0.66 -4.18 -8.37
C GLY A 21 2.17 -4.35 -8.48
N ILE A 22 2.63 -5.60 -8.25
CA ILE A 22 4.07 -5.90 -8.19
C ILE A 22 4.83 -5.56 -9.48
N GLN A 23 4.17 -5.56 -10.63
CA GLN A 23 4.82 -5.24 -11.91
C GLN A 23 5.23 -3.76 -11.95
N VAL A 24 4.32 -2.86 -11.56
CA VAL A 24 4.62 -1.42 -11.49
C VAL A 24 5.64 -1.14 -10.39
N ASP A 25 5.52 -1.80 -9.23
CA ASP A 25 6.50 -1.67 -8.15
C ASP A 25 7.92 -2.02 -8.64
N ALA A 26 8.06 -3.12 -9.39
CA ALA A 26 9.33 -3.54 -9.95
C ALA A 26 9.87 -2.55 -11.01
N GLN A 27 9.00 -2.03 -11.88
CA GLN A 27 9.39 -1.04 -12.89
C GLN A 27 9.87 0.25 -12.24
N ILE A 28 9.16 0.76 -11.23
CA ILE A 28 9.53 1.98 -10.51
C ILE A 28 10.83 1.77 -9.72
N ALA A 29 10.98 0.64 -9.03
CA ALA A 29 12.22 0.33 -8.33
C ALA A 29 13.41 0.32 -9.29
N ASN A 30 13.29 -0.37 -10.42
CA ASN A 30 14.34 -0.43 -11.45
C ASN A 30 14.66 0.96 -12.04
N HIS A 31 13.64 1.79 -12.28
CA HIS A 31 13.83 3.16 -12.77
C HIS A 31 14.67 3.99 -11.78
N HIS A 32 14.55 3.73 -10.49
CA HIS A 32 15.36 4.36 -9.44
C HIS A 32 16.65 3.60 -9.08
N GLY A 33 17.10 2.68 -9.94
CA GLY A 33 18.34 1.92 -9.72
C GLY A 33 18.27 0.93 -8.55
N LYS A 34 17.06 0.52 -8.14
CA LYS A 34 16.84 -0.46 -7.08
C LYS A 34 16.44 -1.81 -7.68
N HIS A 35 16.78 -2.89 -7.00
CA HIS A 35 16.32 -4.23 -7.36
C HIS A 35 15.08 -4.59 -6.56
N CYS A 36 14.00 -4.97 -7.24
CA CYS A 36 12.75 -5.34 -6.61
C CYS A 36 12.65 -6.87 -6.47
N LEU A 37 12.60 -7.32 -5.24
CA LEU A 37 12.12 -8.66 -4.89
C LEU A 37 10.60 -8.60 -4.73
N SER A 38 9.89 -9.68 -5.04
CA SER A 38 8.43 -9.67 -4.98
C SER A 38 7.83 -10.91 -4.35
N ILE A 39 6.75 -10.71 -3.58
CA ILE A 39 5.88 -11.77 -3.06
C ILE A 39 4.44 -11.42 -3.42
N LEU A 40 3.75 -12.32 -4.10
CA LEU A 40 2.34 -12.17 -4.43
C LEU A 40 1.44 -12.40 -3.21
N THR A 41 0.43 -11.54 -3.06
CA THR A 41 -0.67 -11.74 -2.09
C THR A 41 -1.90 -12.36 -2.73
N CYS A 42 -2.11 -12.09 -4.00
CA CYS A 42 -3.26 -12.58 -4.78
C CYS A 42 -3.03 -12.44 -6.29
N GLU A 43 -3.76 -13.25 -7.04
CA GLU A 43 -4.02 -13.05 -8.46
C GLU A 43 -5.32 -12.28 -8.66
N THR A 44 -5.43 -11.54 -9.75
CA THR A 44 -6.66 -10.84 -10.12
C THR A 44 -7.11 -11.19 -11.53
N ILE A 45 -8.43 -11.25 -11.73
CA ILE A 45 -9.04 -11.26 -13.06
C ILE A 45 -9.59 -9.86 -13.28
N GLN A 46 -8.87 -9.08 -14.04
CA GLN A 46 -9.23 -7.68 -14.35
C GLN A 46 -8.70 -7.27 -15.72
N ASN A 47 -9.29 -6.23 -16.26
CA ASN A 47 -8.83 -5.52 -17.44
C ASN A 47 -9.04 -4.01 -17.23
N LEU A 48 -8.78 -3.19 -18.26
CA LEU A 48 -8.92 -1.72 -18.16
C LEU A 48 -10.34 -1.24 -17.84
N LYS A 49 -11.37 -2.08 -18.00
CA LYS A 49 -12.79 -1.73 -17.84
C LYS A 49 -13.49 -2.46 -16.71
N SER A 50 -13.00 -3.65 -16.32
CA SER A 50 -13.64 -4.49 -15.31
C SER A 50 -12.65 -5.09 -14.33
N PHE A 51 -13.12 -5.27 -13.10
CA PHE A 51 -12.45 -6.04 -12.05
C PHE A 51 -13.42 -7.15 -11.62
N GLU A 52 -13.14 -8.37 -12.01
CA GLU A 52 -14.06 -9.50 -11.84
C GLU A 52 -13.82 -10.26 -10.55
N LYS A 53 -12.55 -10.69 -10.32
CA LYS A 53 -12.23 -11.62 -9.25
C LYS A 53 -10.87 -11.34 -8.63
N ILE A 54 -10.75 -11.60 -7.34
CA ILE A 54 -9.51 -11.78 -6.58
C ILE A 54 -9.40 -13.26 -6.21
N LEU A 55 -8.22 -13.83 -6.39
CA LEU A 55 -7.82 -15.14 -5.89
C LEU A 55 -6.68 -14.95 -4.87
N PRO A 56 -6.97 -14.93 -3.57
CA PRO A 56 -5.95 -14.83 -2.54
C PRO A 56 -5.00 -16.03 -2.59
N LEU A 57 -3.70 -15.78 -2.39
CA LEU A 57 -2.75 -16.85 -2.16
C LEU A 57 -2.84 -17.34 -0.70
N GLU A 58 -2.36 -18.56 -0.45
CA GLU A 58 -2.35 -19.11 0.90
C GLU A 58 -1.30 -18.39 1.77
N GLU A 59 -1.65 -18.13 3.03
CA GLU A 59 -0.75 -17.50 4.00
C GLU A 59 0.56 -18.30 4.18
N LYS A 60 0.47 -19.63 4.10
CA LYS A 60 1.61 -20.54 4.17
C LYS A 60 2.59 -20.29 3.02
N PHE A 61 2.08 -20.14 1.79
CA PHE A 61 2.90 -19.83 0.62
C PHE A 61 3.64 -18.48 0.78
N ILE A 62 2.95 -17.44 1.26
CA ILE A 62 3.54 -16.13 1.53
C ILE A 62 4.66 -16.24 2.57
N GLN A 63 4.42 -16.98 3.66
CA GLN A 63 5.40 -17.22 4.71
C GLN A 63 6.65 -17.97 4.20
N GLU A 64 6.44 -19.03 3.43
CA GLU A 64 7.54 -19.85 2.87
C GLU A 64 8.37 -19.05 1.87
N SER A 65 7.70 -18.28 0.99
CA SER A 65 8.38 -17.37 0.05
C SER A 65 9.22 -16.34 0.79
N PHE A 66 8.67 -15.72 1.82
CA PHE A 66 9.38 -14.75 2.64
C PHE A 66 10.60 -15.37 3.33
N ASN A 67 10.42 -16.51 3.99
CA ASN A 67 11.52 -17.22 4.67
C ASN A 67 12.62 -17.65 3.69
N ASN A 68 12.25 -18.02 2.47
CA ASN A 68 13.21 -18.41 1.45
C ASN A 68 14.06 -17.22 0.97
N LEU A 69 13.45 -16.03 0.80
CA LEU A 69 14.20 -14.81 0.46
C LEU A 69 15.20 -14.43 1.57
N LEU A 70 14.80 -14.57 2.85
CA LEU A 70 15.67 -14.26 3.99
C LEU A 70 16.95 -15.11 4.07
N LYS A 71 17.01 -16.26 3.39
CA LYS A 71 18.23 -17.09 3.34
C LYS A 71 19.38 -16.41 2.62
N ASN A 72 19.06 -15.49 1.69
CA ASN A 72 20.04 -14.90 0.78
C ASN A 72 20.05 -13.36 0.79
N PHE A 73 19.03 -12.73 1.39
CA PHE A 73 18.86 -11.28 1.36
C PHE A 73 18.55 -10.72 2.75
N SER A 74 19.16 -9.58 3.07
CA SER A 74 18.77 -8.76 4.21
C SER A 74 17.68 -7.79 3.75
N LEU A 75 16.47 -7.99 4.23
CA LEU A 75 15.29 -7.27 3.75
C LEU A 75 14.97 -6.09 4.67
N LYS A 76 15.34 -4.89 4.25
CA LYS A 76 15.20 -3.65 5.03
C LYS A 76 14.01 -2.79 4.62
N TYR A 77 13.63 -2.79 3.34
CA TYR A 77 12.66 -1.87 2.76
C TYR A 77 11.51 -2.63 2.16
N PHE A 78 10.31 -2.45 2.73
CA PHE A 78 9.09 -3.14 2.32
C PHE A 78 8.09 -2.15 1.74
N LYS A 79 7.50 -2.52 0.60
CA LYS A 79 6.29 -1.91 0.08
C LYS A 79 5.17 -2.93 0.13
N ILE A 80 4.07 -2.60 0.79
CA ILE A 80 2.86 -3.42 0.84
C ILE A 80 1.79 -2.75 -0.02
N GLY A 81 1.31 -3.47 -1.03
CA GLY A 81 0.21 -3.03 -1.89
C GLY A 81 -1.10 -3.74 -1.56
N LEU A 82 -1.75 -4.28 -2.60
CA LEU A 82 -3.04 -4.96 -2.44
C LEU A 82 -2.93 -6.17 -1.51
N VAL A 83 -3.73 -6.15 -0.44
CA VAL A 83 -3.91 -7.26 0.51
C VAL A 83 -5.36 -7.75 0.41
N PRO A 84 -5.62 -9.01 0.03
CA PRO A 84 -6.97 -9.44 -0.36
C PRO A 84 -7.91 -9.74 0.81
N ASN A 85 -7.40 -9.99 2.02
CA ASN A 85 -8.21 -10.34 3.19
C ASN A 85 -7.46 -10.15 4.51
N ILE A 86 -8.20 -10.24 5.63
CA ILE A 86 -7.67 -10.03 6.99
C ILE A 86 -6.65 -11.10 7.40
N LYS A 87 -6.78 -12.33 6.91
CA LYS A 87 -5.82 -13.41 7.25
C LYS A 87 -4.43 -13.06 6.70
N ILE A 88 -4.34 -12.67 5.44
CA ILE A 88 -3.09 -12.21 4.83
C ILE A 88 -2.60 -10.93 5.51
N ALA A 89 -3.48 -9.97 5.82
CA ALA A 89 -3.10 -8.77 6.57
C ALA A 89 -2.45 -9.11 7.92
N SER A 90 -3.04 -10.04 8.68
CA SER A 90 -2.49 -10.50 9.95
C SER A 90 -1.13 -11.20 9.77
N LYS A 91 -1.00 -12.05 8.74
CA LYS A 91 0.26 -12.71 8.41
C LYS A 91 1.36 -11.69 8.10
N LEU A 92 1.08 -10.72 7.24
CA LEU A 92 2.04 -9.67 6.88
C LEU A 92 2.44 -8.82 8.10
N GLY A 93 1.48 -8.46 8.95
CA GLY A 93 1.77 -7.74 10.19
C GLY A 93 2.70 -8.52 11.12
N SER A 94 2.53 -9.85 11.21
CA SER A 94 3.43 -10.72 11.98
C SER A 94 4.83 -10.79 11.36
N LEU A 95 4.94 -10.89 10.03
CA LEU A 95 6.21 -10.89 9.31
C LEU A 95 6.99 -9.58 9.51
N ILE A 96 6.31 -8.45 9.43
CA ILE A 96 6.91 -7.13 9.68
C ILE A 96 7.39 -7.04 11.13
N ALA A 97 6.57 -7.46 12.09
CA ALA A 97 6.92 -7.40 13.52
C ALA A 97 8.14 -8.26 13.89
N SER A 98 8.27 -9.46 13.28
CA SER A 98 9.39 -10.37 13.53
C SER A 98 10.69 -9.95 12.85
N ASN A 99 10.62 -9.32 11.67
CA ASN A 99 11.80 -8.94 10.88
C ASN A 99 12.28 -7.51 11.10
N LYS A 100 11.41 -6.64 11.65
CA LYS A 100 11.72 -5.24 11.98
C LYS A 100 12.45 -4.49 10.85
N PRO A 101 11.87 -4.44 9.63
CA PRO A 101 12.49 -3.69 8.54
C PRO A 101 12.67 -2.22 8.90
N GLU A 102 13.63 -1.54 8.26
CA GLU A 102 13.93 -0.12 8.50
C GLU A 102 12.80 0.79 7.96
N LEU A 103 12.16 0.40 6.87
CA LEU A 103 11.07 1.16 6.25
C LEU A 103 9.96 0.23 5.76
N VAL A 104 8.72 0.55 6.11
CA VAL A 104 7.52 -0.13 5.65
C VAL A 104 6.55 0.90 5.08
N VAL A 105 6.40 0.94 3.77
CA VAL A 105 5.39 1.75 3.10
C VAL A 105 4.17 0.89 2.81
N ILE A 106 3.00 1.29 3.28
CA ILE A 106 1.74 0.56 3.05
C ILE A 106 0.76 1.44 2.28
N ASP A 107 0.32 0.95 1.13
CA ASP A 107 -0.79 1.52 0.37
C ASP A 107 -2.09 0.80 0.77
N PRO A 108 -3.03 1.48 1.47
CA PRO A 108 -4.22 0.86 2.04
C PRO A 108 -5.33 0.72 1.00
N ILE A 109 -5.11 -0.08 -0.03
CA ILE A 109 -6.04 -0.28 -1.15
C ILE A 109 -7.35 -0.89 -0.64
N LEU A 110 -8.43 -0.10 -0.61
CA LEU A 110 -9.75 -0.52 -0.15
C LEU A 110 -10.76 -0.80 -1.27
N LYS A 111 -10.43 -0.38 -2.50
CA LYS A 111 -11.24 -0.66 -3.69
C LYS A 111 -10.35 -0.87 -4.90
N SER A 112 -10.85 -1.63 -5.89
CA SER A 112 -10.20 -1.79 -7.18
C SER A 112 -10.22 -0.48 -7.99
N GLY A 113 -9.41 -0.39 -9.03
CA GLY A 113 -9.42 0.74 -9.98
C GLY A 113 -10.78 0.99 -10.62
N THR A 114 -11.63 -0.04 -10.75
CA THR A 114 -13.02 0.07 -11.24
C THR A 114 -14.04 0.41 -10.14
N GLY A 115 -13.59 0.64 -8.89
CA GLY A 115 -14.42 1.06 -7.77
C GLY A 115 -15.06 -0.06 -6.95
N LYS A 116 -14.82 -1.35 -7.25
CA LYS A 116 -15.32 -2.48 -6.46
C LYS A 116 -14.65 -2.49 -5.08
N LYS A 117 -15.47 -2.48 -4.02
CA LYS A 117 -14.98 -2.56 -2.64
C LYS A 117 -14.34 -3.92 -2.38
N LEU A 118 -13.17 -3.91 -1.74
CA LEU A 118 -12.40 -5.10 -1.40
C LEU A 118 -12.62 -5.55 0.05
N PHE A 119 -13.02 -4.61 0.92
CA PHE A 119 -13.27 -4.86 2.34
C PHE A 119 -14.65 -4.36 2.77
N LEU A 120 -15.23 -5.05 3.74
CA LEU A 120 -16.44 -4.59 4.42
C LEU A 120 -16.04 -3.59 5.52
N LYS A 121 -16.98 -2.71 5.89
CA LYS A 121 -16.75 -1.71 6.96
C LYS A 121 -16.29 -2.33 8.29
N LYS A 122 -16.82 -3.52 8.63
CA LYS A 122 -16.44 -4.27 9.84
C LYS A 122 -14.98 -4.74 9.87
N ASP A 123 -14.34 -4.84 8.71
CA ASP A 123 -12.97 -5.36 8.58
C ASP A 123 -11.90 -4.25 8.76
N LEU A 124 -12.29 -2.97 8.65
CA LEU A 124 -11.36 -1.84 8.60
C LEU A 124 -10.54 -1.69 9.88
N ASN A 125 -11.19 -1.83 11.05
CA ASN A 125 -10.48 -1.79 12.34
C ASN A 125 -9.44 -2.93 12.45
N SER A 126 -9.79 -4.12 11.96
CA SER A 126 -8.87 -5.25 11.93
C SER A 126 -7.67 -5.01 11.00
N LEU A 127 -7.87 -4.35 9.85
CA LEU A 127 -6.76 -3.95 8.96
C LEU A 127 -5.82 -2.97 9.65
N ILE A 128 -6.37 -1.96 10.32
CA ILE A 128 -5.57 -0.99 11.08
C ILE A 128 -4.76 -1.73 12.15
N GLU A 129 -5.42 -2.52 12.99
CA GLU A 129 -4.78 -3.24 14.10
C GLU A 129 -3.74 -4.25 13.63
N LYS A 130 -4.07 -5.09 12.64
CA LYS A 130 -3.23 -6.21 12.23
C LYS A 130 -2.08 -5.81 11.30
N LEU A 131 -2.27 -4.78 10.47
CA LEU A 131 -1.30 -4.42 9.44
C LEU A 131 -0.89 -2.95 9.46
N TYR A 132 -1.84 -2.00 9.37
CA TYR A 132 -1.49 -0.60 9.06
C TYR A 132 -0.70 0.09 10.17
N ARG A 133 -0.89 -0.30 11.42
CA ARG A 133 -0.07 0.16 12.57
C ARG A 133 1.41 -0.25 12.47
N LYS A 134 1.78 -1.12 11.52
CA LYS A 134 3.18 -1.52 11.26
C LYS A 134 3.84 -0.67 10.19
N ALA A 135 3.09 0.25 9.56
CA ALA A 135 3.63 1.14 8.56
C ALA A 135 4.59 2.17 9.18
N THR A 136 5.74 2.35 8.56
CA THR A 136 6.55 3.56 8.75
C THR A 136 5.91 4.74 8.04
N LEU A 137 5.25 4.47 6.89
CA LEU A 137 4.48 5.44 6.13
C LEU A 137 3.22 4.77 5.56
N LEU A 138 2.05 5.30 5.88
CA LEU A 138 0.78 4.91 5.27
C LEU A 138 0.43 5.91 4.16
N THR A 139 -0.01 5.42 2.97
CA THR A 139 -0.25 6.27 1.79
C THR A 139 -1.69 6.27 1.28
N PRO A 140 -2.71 6.58 2.11
CA PRO A 140 -4.10 6.58 1.68
C PRO A 140 -4.39 7.72 0.71
N ASN A 141 -5.21 7.47 -0.29
CA ASN A 141 -5.88 8.57 -0.98
C ASN A 141 -7.05 9.14 -0.13
N ILE A 142 -7.63 10.26 -0.56
CA ILE A 142 -8.74 10.92 0.17
C ILE A 142 -9.91 9.98 0.46
N TYR A 143 -10.26 9.11 -0.50
CA TYR A 143 -11.36 8.15 -0.30
C TYR A 143 -11.00 7.11 0.76
N GLU A 144 -9.81 6.57 0.70
CA GLU A 144 -9.30 5.57 1.64
C GLU A 144 -9.18 6.14 3.04
N LEU A 145 -8.61 7.34 3.19
CA LEU A 145 -8.52 8.02 4.47
C LEU A 145 -9.91 8.18 5.11
N LYS A 146 -10.89 8.73 4.36
CA LYS A 146 -12.26 8.89 4.85
C LYS A 146 -12.94 7.57 5.17
N THR A 147 -12.67 6.54 4.39
CA THR A 147 -13.25 5.21 4.59
C THR A 147 -12.69 4.54 5.83
N LEU A 148 -11.37 4.55 6.02
CA LEU A 148 -10.67 3.97 7.18
C LEU A 148 -11.08 4.64 8.49
N THR A 149 -11.18 5.96 8.47
CA THR A 149 -11.34 6.75 9.70
C THR A 149 -12.79 7.12 10.00
N ASN A 150 -13.68 7.01 9.02
CA ASN A 150 -15.05 7.53 9.06
C ASN A 150 -15.11 9.05 9.38
N LYS A 151 -14.04 9.80 9.05
CA LYS A 151 -13.95 11.25 9.24
C LYS A 151 -14.23 11.99 7.93
N LYS A 152 -14.75 13.22 8.04
CA LYS A 152 -15.15 14.02 6.86
C LYS A 152 -13.99 14.80 6.24
N ASN A 153 -13.08 15.32 7.07
CA ASN A 153 -11.93 16.10 6.63
C ASN A 153 -10.60 15.36 6.85
N ILE A 154 -9.54 15.83 6.20
CA ILE A 154 -8.22 15.20 6.26
C ILE A 154 -7.67 15.26 7.67
N PHE A 155 -7.71 16.42 8.33
CA PHE A 155 -7.08 16.62 9.63
C PHE A 155 -7.64 15.68 10.71
N ASP A 156 -8.97 15.59 10.85
CA ASP A 156 -9.59 14.65 11.79
C ASP A 156 -9.26 13.18 11.46
N GLY A 157 -9.12 12.87 10.16
CA GLY A 157 -8.68 11.54 9.71
C GLY A 157 -7.25 11.24 10.15
N ILE A 158 -6.35 12.20 10.03
CA ILE A 158 -4.95 12.09 10.48
C ILE A 158 -4.88 11.89 11.99
N LEU A 159 -5.57 12.72 12.77
CA LEU A 159 -5.61 12.57 14.23
C LEU A 159 -6.11 11.17 14.63
N PHE A 160 -7.18 10.68 13.98
CA PHE A 160 -7.66 9.33 14.24
C PHE A 160 -6.58 8.27 13.96
N LEU A 161 -5.87 8.34 12.82
CA LEU A 161 -4.81 7.37 12.49
C LEU A 161 -3.64 7.46 13.47
N GLN A 162 -3.30 8.65 13.91
CA GLN A 162 -2.26 8.87 14.92
C GLN A 162 -2.64 8.24 16.26
N ASP A 163 -3.89 8.38 16.71
CA ASP A 163 -4.42 7.73 17.92
C ASP A 163 -4.36 6.19 17.79
N GLN A 164 -4.39 5.66 16.55
CA GLN A 164 -4.18 4.24 16.28
C GLN A 164 -2.69 3.84 16.21
N GLY A 165 -1.75 4.78 16.42
CA GLY A 165 -0.31 4.54 16.40
C GLY A 165 0.32 4.60 15.00
N ILE A 166 -0.31 5.24 14.02
CA ILE A 166 0.22 5.48 12.68
C ILE A 166 0.74 6.91 12.62
N GLU A 167 2.06 7.09 12.77
CA GLU A 167 2.66 8.42 12.92
C GLU A 167 2.80 9.18 11.60
N ASN A 168 3.17 8.50 10.51
CA ASN A 168 3.42 9.17 9.24
C ASN A 168 2.39 8.74 8.19
N VAL A 169 1.75 9.72 7.59
CA VAL A 169 0.68 9.52 6.60
C VAL A 169 0.89 10.46 5.41
N TYR A 170 0.95 9.89 4.20
CA TYR A 170 1.00 10.64 2.96
C TYR A 170 -0.35 10.54 2.25
N VAL A 171 -1.21 11.54 2.45
CA VAL A 171 -2.55 11.59 1.86
C VAL A 171 -2.47 12.08 0.44
N THR A 172 -2.93 11.28 -0.50
CA THR A 172 -2.88 11.60 -1.94
C THR A 172 -4.23 12.01 -2.50
N GLY A 173 -4.20 12.81 -3.58
CA GLY A 173 -5.34 13.02 -4.44
C GLY A 173 -6.36 14.07 -4.00
N GLU A 174 -6.02 15.04 -3.16
CA GLU A 174 -6.91 16.18 -2.89
C GLU A 174 -7.00 17.07 -4.14
N LEU A 175 -8.19 17.17 -4.74
CA LEU A 175 -8.41 18.10 -5.84
C LEU A 175 -8.76 19.50 -5.32
N LYS A 176 -7.88 20.49 -5.55
CA LYS A 176 -8.09 21.87 -5.18
C LYS A 176 -7.63 22.83 -6.25
N LYS A 177 -8.53 23.73 -6.70
CA LYS A 177 -8.25 24.72 -7.74
C LYS A 177 -7.58 24.17 -9.00
N GLY A 178 -8.04 23.00 -9.50
CA GLY A 178 -7.51 22.35 -10.72
C GLY A 178 -6.16 21.66 -10.56
N LYS A 179 -5.61 21.61 -9.36
CA LYS A 179 -4.39 20.88 -9.00
C LYS A 179 -4.71 19.70 -8.10
N ILE A 180 -3.87 18.68 -8.15
CA ILE A 180 -3.85 17.59 -7.18
C ILE A 180 -2.85 17.95 -6.11
N ARG A 181 -3.26 17.89 -4.84
CA ARG A 181 -2.43 18.09 -3.67
C ARG A 181 -2.23 16.78 -2.94
N ASN A 182 -1.00 16.52 -2.56
CA ASN A 182 -0.64 15.43 -1.68
C ASN A 182 -0.05 16.03 -0.40
N HIS A 183 -0.45 15.47 0.75
CA HIS A 183 -0.12 16.03 2.05
C HIS A 183 0.67 15.02 2.87
N LEU A 184 1.88 15.38 3.28
CA LEU A 184 2.67 14.58 4.22
C LEU A 184 2.41 15.08 5.65
N TYR A 185 1.93 14.19 6.49
CA TYR A 185 1.79 14.39 7.92
C TYR A 185 2.76 13.52 8.69
N SER A 186 3.34 14.05 9.75
CA SER A 186 4.14 13.33 10.73
C SER A 186 3.71 13.73 12.13
N LYS A 187 3.41 12.76 12.98
CA LYS A 187 2.96 12.96 14.35
C LYS A 187 1.80 13.98 14.48
N GLY A 188 0.86 13.92 13.54
CA GLY A 188 -0.31 14.82 13.48
C GLY A 188 -0.07 16.18 12.86
N GLU A 189 1.18 16.55 12.60
CA GLU A 189 1.54 17.85 12.02
C GLU A 189 1.73 17.74 10.50
N LEU A 190 1.27 18.75 9.76
CA LEU A 190 1.48 18.86 8.33
C LEU A 190 2.95 19.26 8.06
N VAL A 191 3.70 18.35 7.43
CA VAL A 191 5.14 18.53 7.12
C VAL A 191 5.35 19.14 5.73
N ASN A 192 4.60 18.66 4.73
CA ASN A 192 4.75 19.10 3.34
C ASN A 192 3.44 18.98 2.56
N ILE A 193 3.33 19.81 1.51
CA ILE A 193 2.28 19.71 0.49
C ILE A 193 2.95 19.71 -0.89
N ASP A 194 2.78 18.64 -1.64
CA ASP A 194 3.17 18.58 -3.04
C ASP A 194 1.99 18.89 -3.93
N GLU A 195 2.18 19.78 -4.91
CA GLU A 195 1.15 20.13 -5.89
C GLU A 195 1.56 19.70 -7.29
N VAL A 196 0.69 18.95 -7.96
CA VAL A 196 0.88 18.58 -9.36
C VAL A 196 -0.33 18.99 -10.20
N PRO A 197 -0.15 19.39 -11.47
CA PRO A 197 -1.27 19.66 -12.35
C PRO A 197 -2.15 18.43 -12.51
N LYS A 198 -3.49 18.61 -12.48
CA LYS A 198 -4.40 17.52 -12.81
C LYS A 198 -4.24 17.13 -14.28
N MET A 199 -3.92 15.89 -14.56
CA MET A 199 -3.90 15.38 -15.93
C MET A 199 -5.32 15.39 -16.53
N LYS A 200 -5.42 15.68 -17.85
CA LYS A 200 -6.70 15.72 -18.57
C LYS A 200 -7.26 14.31 -18.85
N THR A 201 -6.41 13.31 -18.87
CA THR A 201 -6.75 11.91 -19.15
C THR A 201 -6.67 11.06 -17.88
N THR A 202 -7.65 10.17 -17.70
CA THR A 202 -7.62 9.15 -16.66
C THR A 202 -6.80 7.97 -17.16
N ILE A 203 -5.70 7.66 -16.47
CA ILE A 203 -4.86 6.51 -16.77
C ILE A 203 -5.15 5.45 -15.71
N HIS A 204 -5.28 4.17 -16.12
CA HIS A 204 -5.39 3.04 -15.18
C HIS A 204 -4.19 3.03 -14.25
N GLY A 205 -4.43 2.84 -12.94
CA GLY A 205 -3.38 2.89 -11.93
C GLY A 205 -2.97 4.29 -11.44
N SER A 206 -3.49 5.37 -12.03
CA SER A 206 -3.14 6.75 -11.64
C SER A 206 -3.64 7.17 -10.25
N GLY A 207 -4.39 6.33 -9.57
CA GLY A 207 -4.88 6.55 -8.20
C GLY A 207 -4.24 5.64 -7.16
N CYS A 208 -3.25 4.87 -7.59
CA CYS A 208 -2.49 3.97 -6.73
C CYS A 208 -1.14 4.58 -6.39
#